data_4426bf6923cc73129305e9152e73b719
#
_entry.id   4426bf6923cc73129305e9152e73b719
#
_cell.length_a   1.000
_cell.length_b   1.000
_cell.length_c   1.000
_cell.angle_alpha   90.00
_cell.angle_beta   90.00
_cell.angle_gamma   90.00
#
_symmetry.space_group_name_H-M   'P 1'
#
loop_
_entity.id
_entity.type
_entity.pdbx_description
1 polymer ?
#
loop_
_entity_poly.entity_id
_entity_poly.type
_entity_poly.pdbx_seq_one_letter_code
_entity_poly.pdbx_strand_id
1 'polypeptide(L)'
;MSAQILDGKATAAAIKSDLTVRVAALKEKGVTPGLGTVLVGDDPASQKYVAGKHRDCAQVGLASIQRTLPATATQEEIEAVVRELNEDPACTGYIVQLPLPKGIDENRILELMDPAKDADGLHPTNLGRLVLNEPAPLPCTPNGVITLLRAHGVEINGAEVVVVGRGVTIGRPMPLILTRRSENATVTQCHTGTRDLSAHLRNADIIVAAAGVPHLIKPEDVKPGAAVLDVGVSRNAEGQILGDVHPGVAEVAGWISPNPGGVGPMTRAQLLVNVVEAAERAAAAL
;
A
#
# COMPACT_ATOMS: atom_id res chain seq x y z
N MET A 1 -1.11 -27.03 14.09
CA MET A 1 -0.28 -26.90 12.86
C MET A 1 0.13 -25.44 12.80
N SER A 2 1.38 -25.13 12.49
CA SER A 2 1.79 -23.71 12.33
C SER A 2 1.18 -23.13 11.07
N ALA A 3 0.82 -21.83 11.12
CA ALA A 3 0.24 -21.13 9.98
C ALA A 3 1.15 -21.18 8.75
N GLN A 4 0.57 -21.22 7.57
CA GLN A 4 1.27 -21.01 6.30
C GLN A 4 1.69 -19.53 6.21
N ILE A 5 2.90 -19.29 5.70
CA ILE A 5 3.43 -17.93 5.58
C ILE A 5 2.93 -17.29 4.30
N LEU A 6 2.28 -16.14 4.43
CA LEU A 6 1.97 -15.24 3.32
C LEU A 6 3.26 -14.47 2.96
N ASP A 7 4.10 -15.07 2.10
CA ASP A 7 5.41 -14.52 1.76
C ASP A 7 5.30 -13.35 0.78
N GLY A 8 5.25 -12.14 1.34
CA GLY A 8 5.20 -10.92 0.55
C GLY A 8 6.49 -10.61 -0.22
N LYS A 9 7.64 -11.11 0.24
CA LYS A 9 8.91 -10.90 -0.48
C LYS A 9 8.92 -11.72 -1.76
N ALA A 10 8.56 -12.99 -1.70
CA ALA A 10 8.49 -13.87 -2.86
C ALA A 10 7.42 -13.39 -3.85
N THR A 11 6.23 -13.02 -3.36
CA THR A 11 5.14 -12.50 -4.18
C THR A 11 5.52 -11.18 -4.87
N ALA A 12 6.12 -10.23 -4.14
CA ALA A 12 6.60 -8.98 -4.72
C ALA A 12 7.72 -9.19 -5.75
N ALA A 13 8.60 -10.20 -5.55
CA ALA A 13 9.62 -10.54 -6.53
C ALA A 13 9.01 -11.07 -7.84
N ALA A 14 7.97 -11.91 -7.77
CA ALA A 14 7.25 -12.39 -8.94
C ALA A 14 6.57 -11.24 -9.71
N ILE A 15 5.90 -10.31 -9.00
CA ILE A 15 5.31 -9.11 -9.60
C ILE A 15 6.38 -8.28 -10.31
N LYS A 16 7.52 -8.03 -9.67
CA LYS A 16 8.60 -7.25 -10.28
C LYS A 16 9.20 -7.93 -11.52
N SER A 17 9.25 -9.25 -11.52
CA SER A 17 9.68 -10.01 -12.72
C SER A 17 8.72 -9.80 -13.90
N ASP A 18 7.41 -9.87 -13.66
CA ASP A 18 6.39 -9.56 -14.67
C ASP A 18 6.51 -8.11 -15.17
N LEU A 19 6.62 -7.16 -14.23
CA LEU A 19 6.79 -5.75 -14.58
C LEU A 19 8.01 -5.48 -15.44
N THR A 20 9.12 -6.21 -15.23
CA THR A 20 10.33 -6.07 -16.08
C THR A 20 10.02 -6.38 -17.55
N VAL A 21 9.21 -7.40 -17.81
CA VAL A 21 8.79 -7.76 -19.18
C VAL A 21 7.87 -6.68 -19.76
N ARG A 22 6.89 -6.23 -18.99
CA ARG A 22 5.93 -5.19 -19.41
C ARG A 22 6.64 -3.85 -19.70
N VAL A 23 7.58 -3.45 -18.87
CA VAL A 23 8.40 -2.24 -19.09
C VAL A 23 9.26 -2.36 -20.33
N ALA A 24 9.87 -3.52 -20.59
CA ALA A 24 10.62 -3.75 -21.83
C ALA A 24 9.73 -3.57 -23.07
N ALA A 25 8.53 -4.16 -23.06
CA ALA A 25 7.57 -4.03 -24.15
C ALA A 25 7.08 -2.58 -24.37
N LEU A 26 6.95 -1.77 -23.29
CA LEU A 26 6.64 -0.35 -23.40
C LEU A 26 7.80 0.44 -24.03
N LYS A 27 9.05 0.13 -23.66
CA LYS A 27 10.24 0.77 -24.21
C LYS A 27 10.41 0.49 -25.70
N GLU A 28 10.09 -0.71 -26.18
CA GLU A 28 10.06 -1.03 -27.61
C GLU A 28 9.07 -0.15 -28.39
N LYS A 29 8.02 0.32 -27.73
CA LYS A 29 7.04 1.27 -28.28
C LYS A 29 7.44 2.75 -28.07
N GLY A 30 8.64 3.01 -27.56
CA GLY A 30 9.13 4.35 -27.26
C GLY A 30 8.60 4.97 -25.97
N VAL A 31 7.93 4.19 -25.11
CA VAL A 31 7.37 4.66 -23.83
C VAL A 31 8.25 4.18 -22.69
N THR A 32 8.84 5.10 -21.93
CA THR A 32 9.61 4.79 -20.72
C THR A 32 8.83 5.22 -19.48
N PRO A 33 8.24 4.28 -18.72
CA PRO A 33 7.52 4.65 -17.49
C PRO A 33 8.48 5.24 -16.46
N GLY A 34 8.06 6.31 -15.77
CA GLY A 34 8.85 7.00 -14.75
C GLY A 34 8.09 7.15 -13.44
N LEU A 35 8.73 6.75 -12.33
CA LEU A 35 8.25 7.00 -10.97
C LEU A 35 8.94 8.22 -10.38
N GLY A 36 8.14 9.22 -10.03
CA GLY A 36 8.56 10.39 -9.25
C GLY A 36 8.42 10.17 -7.75
N THR A 37 9.32 10.75 -6.98
CA THR A 37 9.19 10.84 -5.51
C THR A 37 9.54 12.23 -5.04
N VAL A 38 8.70 12.81 -4.20
CA VAL A 38 8.96 14.06 -3.48
C VAL A 38 9.25 13.71 -2.03
N LEU A 39 10.45 14.07 -1.54
CA LEU A 39 10.87 13.90 -0.16
C LEU A 39 11.16 15.28 0.42
N VAL A 40 10.53 15.61 1.54
CA VAL A 40 10.76 16.88 2.24
C VAL A 40 11.33 16.59 3.62
N GLY A 41 12.51 17.13 3.88
CA GLY A 41 13.25 16.90 5.12
C GLY A 41 14.21 15.71 5.06
N ASP A 42 14.72 15.37 6.23
CA ASP A 42 15.84 14.44 6.43
C ASP A 42 15.50 13.26 7.35
N ASP A 43 14.20 12.98 7.55
CA ASP A 43 13.77 11.83 8.35
C ASP A 43 14.39 10.53 7.80
N PRO A 44 15.20 9.80 8.61
CA PRO A 44 15.92 8.62 8.14
C PRO A 44 15.00 7.48 7.68
N ALA A 45 13.81 7.37 8.25
CA ALA A 45 12.84 6.34 7.86
C ALA A 45 12.28 6.63 6.47
N SER A 46 11.89 7.88 6.20
CA SER A 46 11.42 8.35 4.90
C SER A 46 12.50 8.22 3.82
N GLN A 47 13.76 8.61 4.14
CA GLN A 47 14.89 8.43 3.23
C GLN A 47 15.10 6.95 2.85
N LYS A 48 15.08 6.05 3.84
CA LYS A 48 15.22 4.59 3.61
C LYS A 48 14.10 4.04 2.73
N TYR A 49 12.86 4.52 2.93
CA TYR A 49 11.69 4.11 2.16
C TYR A 49 11.80 4.57 0.71
N VAL A 50 12.13 5.84 0.48
CA VAL A 50 12.34 6.41 -0.86
C VAL A 50 13.50 5.71 -1.58
N ALA A 51 14.65 5.51 -0.92
CA ALA A 51 15.76 4.75 -1.49
C ALA A 51 15.38 3.31 -1.88
N GLY A 52 14.46 2.69 -1.11
CA GLY A 52 13.89 1.38 -1.46
C GLY A 52 13.10 1.41 -2.76
N LYS A 53 12.25 2.43 -2.95
CA LYS A 53 11.45 2.61 -4.17
C LYS A 53 12.34 2.81 -5.41
N HIS A 54 13.39 3.60 -5.29
CA HIS A 54 14.35 3.82 -6.40
C HIS A 54 15.12 2.56 -6.77
N ARG A 55 15.52 1.75 -5.80
CA ARG A 55 16.12 0.42 -6.11
C ARG A 55 15.13 -0.49 -6.85
N ASP A 56 13.87 -0.48 -6.45
CA ASP A 56 12.84 -1.27 -7.14
C ASP A 56 12.61 -0.75 -8.57
N CYS A 57 12.60 0.58 -8.80
CA CYS A 57 12.55 1.16 -10.15
C CYS A 57 13.71 0.66 -11.02
N ALA A 58 14.93 0.72 -10.52
CA ALA A 58 16.12 0.23 -11.24
C ALA A 58 16.00 -1.26 -11.57
N GLN A 59 15.46 -2.06 -10.64
CA GLN A 59 15.28 -3.51 -10.84
C GLN A 59 14.33 -3.83 -12.00
N VAL A 60 13.24 -3.07 -12.16
CA VAL A 60 12.23 -3.34 -13.20
C VAL A 60 12.43 -2.48 -14.46
N GLY A 61 13.42 -1.59 -14.46
CA GLY A 61 13.75 -0.74 -15.60
C GLY A 61 12.92 0.51 -15.77
N LEU A 62 12.22 0.97 -14.72
CA LEU A 62 11.55 2.27 -14.71
C LEU A 62 12.56 3.41 -14.59
N ALA A 63 12.24 4.57 -15.18
CA ALA A 63 12.92 5.82 -14.86
C ALA A 63 12.62 6.22 -13.41
N SER A 64 13.59 6.86 -12.77
CA SER A 64 13.51 7.23 -11.35
C SER A 64 13.77 8.73 -11.21
N ILE A 65 12.73 9.47 -10.80
CA ILE A 65 12.73 10.93 -10.70
C ILE A 65 12.67 11.30 -9.22
N GLN A 66 13.74 11.94 -8.71
CA GLN A 66 13.80 12.32 -7.31
C GLN A 66 13.72 13.84 -7.16
N ARG A 67 12.87 14.29 -6.25
CA ARG A 67 12.81 15.68 -5.81
C ARG A 67 12.97 15.68 -4.29
N THR A 68 14.04 16.29 -3.81
CA THR A 68 14.32 16.40 -2.38
C THR A 68 14.36 17.88 -2.00
N LEU A 69 13.55 18.24 -1.02
CA LEU A 69 13.50 19.58 -0.46
C LEU A 69 13.97 19.55 1.01
N PRO A 70 14.55 20.66 1.50
CA PRO A 70 14.95 20.75 2.91
C PRO A 70 13.72 20.73 3.84
N ALA A 71 13.93 20.40 5.11
CA ALA A 71 12.86 20.43 6.12
C ALA A 71 12.27 21.84 6.36
N THR A 72 12.96 22.88 5.90
CA THR A 72 12.55 24.29 5.95
C THR A 72 11.75 24.74 4.72
N ALA A 73 11.49 23.84 3.77
CA ALA A 73 10.74 24.18 2.56
C ALA A 73 9.34 24.69 2.91
N THR A 74 8.93 25.73 2.21
CA THR A 74 7.60 26.33 2.38
C THR A 74 6.53 25.52 1.65
N GLN A 75 5.27 25.80 1.98
CA GLN A 75 4.11 25.23 1.26
C GLN A 75 4.21 25.46 -0.26
N GLU A 76 4.54 26.71 -0.65
CA GLU A 76 4.63 27.15 -2.04
C GLU A 76 5.75 26.42 -2.81
N GLU A 77 6.90 26.20 -2.16
CA GLU A 77 8.03 25.47 -2.75
C GLU A 77 7.68 24.02 -3.03
N ILE A 78 6.96 23.35 -2.10
CA ILE A 78 6.49 21.98 -2.28
C ILE A 78 5.44 21.92 -3.38
N GLU A 79 4.47 22.86 -3.39
CA GLU A 79 3.46 22.96 -4.44
C GLU A 79 4.07 23.19 -5.83
N ALA A 80 5.15 23.99 -5.93
CA ALA A 80 5.85 24.21 -7.18
C ALA A 80 6.43 22.92 -7.75
N VAL A 81 7.04 22.08 -6.90
CA VAL A 81 7.55 20.75 -7.29
C VAL A 81 6.44 19.81 -7.71
N VAL A 82 5.29 19.85 -7.04
CA VAL A 82 4.11 19.06 -7.42
C VAL A 82 3.60 19.46 -8.80
N ARG A 83 3.50 20.77 -9.08
CA ARG A 83 3.11 21.27 -10.42
C ARG A 83 4.12 20.88 -11.50
N GLU A 84 5.42 20.97 -11.21
CA GLU A 84 6.48 20.50 -12.13
C GLU A 84 6.27 19.02 -12.49
N LEU A 85 6.05 18.14 -11.51
CA LEU A 85 5.83 16.72 -11.77
C LEU A 85 4.51 16.42 -12.50
N ASN A 86 3.47 17.23 -12.27
CA ASN A 86 2.23 17.13 -13.03
C ASN A 86 2.46 17.39 -14.53
N GLU A 87 3.33 18.33 -14.88
CA GLU A 87 3.64 18.73 -16.25
C GLU A 87 4.76 17.92 -16.89
N ASP A 88 5.61 17.24 -16.08
CA ASP A 88 6.76 16.48 -16.60
C ASP A 88 6.30 15.23 -17.36
N PRO A 89 6.52 15.14 -18.69
CA PRO A 89 6.13 13.97 -19.49
C PRO A 89 6.95 12.72 -19.15
N ALA A 90 8.14 12.86 -18.54
CA ALA A 90 8.93 11.74 -18.07
C ALA A 90 8.38 11.13 -16.77
N CYS A 91 7.54 11.86 -16.04
CA CYS A 91 6.90 11.41 -14.80
C CYS A 91 5.54 10.77 -15.13
N THR A 92 5.49 9.45 -15.18
CA THR A 92 4.24 8.70 -15.41
C THR A 92 3.35 8.69 -14.19
N GLY A 93 3.94 8.61 -13.01
CA GLY A 93 3.26 8.71 -11.73
C GLY A 93 4.25 9.03 -10.63
N TYR A 94 3.77 9.63 -9.54
CA TYR A 94 4.64 10.00 -8.43
C TYR A 94 3.93 9.91 -7.09
N ILE A 95 4.70 10.03 -6.04
CA ILE A 95 4.23 10.11 -4.67
C ILE A 95 4.89 11.29 -3.96
N VAL A 96 4.17 11.86 -3.00
CA VAL A 96 4.73 12.72 -1.97
C VAL A 96 4.93 11.87 -0.71
N GLN A 97 6.17 11.72 -0.28
CA GLN A 97 6.47 10.88 0.89
C GLN A 97 6.01 11.57 2.17
N LEU A 98 5.04 10.96 2.84
CA LEU A 98 4.54 11.41 4.14
C LEU A 98 5.33 10.79 5.31
N PRO A 99 5.36 11.45 6.49
CA PRO A 99 4.74 12.75 6.78
C PRO A 99 5.55 13.93 6.24
N LEU A 100 4.87 15.05 5.99
CA LEU A 100 5.52 16.34 5.68
C LEU A 100 5.93 17.08 6.96
N PRO A 101 6.82 18.08 6.88
CA PRO A 101 7.19 18.91 8.01
C PRO A 101 5.99 19.61 8.66
N LYS A 102 6.09 19.89 9.96
CA LYS A 102 5.03 20.61 10.69
C LYS A 102 4.73 21.96 10.05
N GLY A 103 3.43 22.25 9.91
CA GLY A 103 2.93 23.51 9.34
C GLY A 103 2.60 23.44 7.84
N ILE A 104 2.97 22.36 7.17
CA ILE A 104 2.55 22.08 5.79
C ILE A 104 1.16 21.43 5.79
N ASP A 105 0.29 21.93 4.93
CA ASP A 105 -1.01 21.33 4.67
C ASP A 105 -0.86 20.15 3.69
N GLU A 106 -0.76 18.95 4.26
CA GLU A 106 -0.59 17.70 3.50
C GLU A 106 -1.77 17.46 2.54
N ASN A 107 -3.00 17.77 2.96
CA ASN A 107 -4.18 17.54 2.13
C ASN A 107 -4.15 18.41 0.88
N ARG A 108 -3.79 19.69 1.04
CA ARG A 108 -3.65 20.61 -0.08
C ARG A 108 -2.55 20.17 -1.07
N ILE A 109 -1.44 19.63 -0.57
CA ILE A 109 -0.40 19.05 -1.42
C ILE A 109 -0.92 17.84 -2.20
N LEU A 110 -1.61 16.93 -1.54
CA LEU A 110 -2.14 15.73 -2.18
C LEU A 110 -3.25 16.06 -3.19
N GLU A 111 -4.12 17.03 -2.90
CA GLU A 111 -5.17 17.48 -3.82
C GLU A 111 -4.62 18.19 -5.08
N LEU A 112 -3.41 18.77 -4.99
CA LEU A 112 -2.76 19.43 -6.12
C LEU A 112 -2.17 18.43 -7.12
N MET A 113 -1.94 17.19 -6.73
CA MET A 113 -1.43 16.15 -7.62
C MET A 113 -2.42 15.90 -8.77
N ASP A 114 -1.88 15.61 -9.96
CA ASP A 114 -2.74 15.08 -11.04
C ASP A 114 -3.24 13.67 -10.65
N PRO A 115 -4.57 13.46 -10.56
CA PRO A 115 -5.13 12.14 -10.25
C PRO A 115 -4.66 11.03 -11.20
N ALA A 116 -4.32 11.36 -12.45
CA ALA A 116 -3.79 10.40 -13.41
C ALA A 116 -2.36 9.95 -13.09
N LYS A 117 -1.61 10.77 -12.32
CA LYS A 117 -0.24 10.51 -11.88
C LYS A 117 -0.14 10.08 -10.40
N ASP A 118 -1.28 9.87 -9.73
CA ASP A 118 -1.33 9.36 -8.36
C ASP A 118 -0.89 7.89 -8.31
N ALA A 119 0.37 7.66 -8.02
CA ALA A 119 0.92 6.31 -7.97
C ALA A 119 0.54 5.52 -6.69
N ASP A 120 0.20 6.21 -5.59
CA ASP A 120 -0.25 5.56 -4.34
C ASP A 120 -1.74 5.19 -4.33
N GLY A 121 -2.55 5.77 -5.23
CA GLY A 121 -4.00 5.53 -5.30
C GLY A 121 -4.77 6.18 -4.15
N LEU A 122 -4.25 7.27 -3.57
CA LEU A 122 -4.83 7.94 -2.40
C LEU A 122 -5.40 9.33 -2.70
N HIS A 123 -5.27 9.80 -3.94
CA HIS A 123 -5.88 11.08 -4.35
C HIS A 123 -7.40 11.04 -4.15
N PRO A 124 -8.04 12.12 -3.61
CA PRO A 124 -9.48 12.14 -3.35
C PRO A 124 -10.34 11.74 -4.55
N THR A 125 -9.97 12.16 -5.77
CA THR A 125 -10.64 11.76 -7.01
C THR A 125 -10.58 10.24 -7.22
N ASN A 126 -9.42 9.60 -7.01
CA ASN A 126 -9.25 8.15 -7.20
C ASN A 126 -9.95 7.35 -6.11
N LEU A 127 -9.94 7.84 -4.87
CA LEU A 127 -10.75 7.25 -3.80
C LEU A 127 -12.25 7.39 -4.07
N GLY A 128 -12.70 8.52 -4.63
CA GLY A 128 -14.08 8.69 -5.08
C GLY A 128 -14.46 7.71 -6.19
N ARG A 129 -13.59 7.51 -7.18
CA ARG A 129 -13.77 6.49 -8.23
C ARG A 129 -13.80 5.07 -7.65
N LEU A 130 -12.98 4.77 -6.65
CA LEU A 130 -13.02 3.48 -5.95
C LEU A 130 -14.40 3.25 -5.30
N VAL A 131 -14.98 4.27 -4.64
CA VAL A 131 -16.34 4.20 -4.08
C VAL A 131 -17.38 3.91 -5.16
N LEU A 132 -17.25 4.51 -6.34
CA LEU A 132 -18.14 4.33 -7.48
C LEU A 132 -17.85 3.04 -8.29
N ASN A 133 -16.82 2.30 -7.91
CA ASN A 133 -16.31 1.13 -8.65
C ASN A 133 -15.90 1.47 -10.09
N GLU A 134 -15.36 2.68 -10.30
CA GLU A 134 -14.81 3.15 -11.57
C GLU A 134 -13.31 2.85 -11.68
N PRO A 135 -12.78 2.68 -12.89
CA PRO A 135 -11.35 2.45 -13.10
C PRO A 135 -10.50 3.61 -12.58
N ALA A 136 -9.58 3.33 -11.68
CA ALA A 136 -8.60 4.26 -11.12
C ALA A 136 -7.40 3.51 -10.55
N PRO A 137 -6.26 4.17 -10.29
CA PRO A 137 -5.20 3.59 -9.47
C PRO A 137 -5.76 3.16 -8.12
N LEU A 138 -5.47 1.93 -7.71
CA LEU A 138 -5.91 1.42 -6.41
C LEU A 138 -4.89 1.76 -5.33
N PRO A 139 -5.35 2.01 -4.08
CA PRO A 139 -4.47 2.18 -2.94
C PRO A 139 -3.48 1.01 -2.82
N CYS A 140 -2.18 1.33 -2.84
CA CYS A 140 -1.11 0.32 -2.97
C CYS A 140 -1.13 -0.74 -1.89
N THR A 141 -1.26 -0.35 -0.61
CA THR A 141 -1.24 -1.32 0.49
C THR A 141 -2.48 -2.21 0.50
N PRO A 142 -3.70 -1.70 0.40
CA PRO A 142 -4.90 -2.53 0.28
C PRO A 142 -4.86 -3.49 -0.91
N ASN A 143 -4.47 -3.00 -2.09
CA ASN A 143 -4.34 -3.86 -3.27
C ASN A 143 -3.23 -4.92 -3.10
N GLY A 144 -2.14 -4.57 -2.42
CA GLY A 144 -1.08 -5.50 -2.05
C GLY A 144 -1.56 -6.63 -1.12
N VAL A 145 -2.45 -6.32 -0.18
CA VAL A 145 -3.10 -7.31 0.68
C VAL A 145 -3.94 -8.29 -0.15
N ILE A 146 -4.79 -7.79 -1.04
CA ILE A 146 -5.60 -8.64 -1.94
C ILE A 146 -4.72 -9.54 -2.81
N THR A 147 -3.69 -8.96 -3.42
CA THR A 147 -2.76 -9.70 -4.29
C THR A 147 -2.02 -10.79 -3.51
N LEU A 148 -1.62 -10.50 -2.28
CA LEU A 148 -0.94 -11.46 -1.40
C LEU A 148 -1.85 -12.63 -1.03
N LEU A 149 -3.10 -12.36 -0.65
CA LEU A 149 -4.10 -13.38 -0.34
C LEU A 149 -4.34 -14.30 -1.54
N ARG A 150 -4.56 -13.72 -2.72
CA ARG A 150 -4.79 -14.46 -3.97
C ARG A 150 -3.60 -15.33 -4.36
N ALA A 151 -2.38 -14.82 -4.24
CA ALA A 151 -1.15 -15.54 -4.57
C ALA A 151 -0.95 -16.80 -3.70
N HIS A 152 -1.54 -16.83 -2.51
CA HIS A 152 -1.46 -17.96 -1.58
C HIS A 152 -2.75 -18.80 -1.53
N GLY A 153 -3.70 -18.55 -2.44
CA GLY A 153 -4.93 -19.34 -2.53
C GLY A 153 -5.91 -19.14 -1.37
N VAL A 154 -5.81 -17.99 -0.66
CA VAL A 154 -6.78 -17.66 0.38
C VAL A 154 -8.08 -17.22 -0.30
N GLU A 155 -9.19 -17.91 0.03
CA GLU A 155 -10.50 -17.55 -0.51
C GLU A 155 -11.00 -16.24 0.08
N ILE A 156 -11.32 -15.27 -0.78
CA ILE A 156 -11.85 -13.97 -0.40
C ILE A 156 -13.35 -13.89 -0.65
N ASN A 157 -13.83 -14.57 -1.72
CA ASN A 157 -15.22 -14.53 -2.10
C ASN A 157 -16.11 -15.14 -1.00
N GLY A 158 -17.06 -14.34 -0.49
CA GLY A 158 -17.94 -14.73 0.60
C GLY A 158 -17.30 -14.75 1.99
N ALA A 159 -16.00 -14.39 2.12
CA ALA A 159 -15.32 -14.40 3.41
C ALA A 159 -15.81 -13.28 4.34
N GLU A 160 -15.88 -13.57 5.64
CA GLU A 160 -16.04 -12.59 6.69
C GLU A 160 -14.67 -11.95 7.00
N VAL A 161 -14.51 -10.67 6.67
CA VAL A 161 -13.24 -9.94 6.83
C VAL A 161 -13.36 -8.89 7.91
N VAL A 162 -12.43 -8.90 8.87
CA VAL A 162 -12.31 -7.84 9.87
C VAL A 162 -11.09 -6.98 9.57
N VAL A 163 -11.32 -5.68 9.36
CA VAL A 163 -10.28 -4.68 9.19
C VAL A 163 -10.15 -3.87 10.48
N VAL A 164 -9.00 -3.99 11.15
CA VAL A 164 -8.72 -3.30 12.41
C VAL A 164 -7.89 -2.05 12.13
N GLY A 165 -8.53 -0.89 12.23
CA GLY A 165 -7.96 0.40 11.90
C GLY A 165 -8.86 1.21 10.96
N ARG A 166 -8.67 2.53 10.94
CA ARG A 166 -9.44 3.47 10.09
C ARG A 166 -8.56 4.59 9.49
N GLY A 167 -7.27 4.31 9.34
CA GLY A 167 -6.33 5.20 8.67
C GLY A 167 -6.66 5.33 7.19
N VAL A 168 -6.31 6.48 6.58
CA VAL A 168 -6.61 6.79 5.18
C VAL A 168 -5.86 5.85 4.23
N THR A 169 -4.66 5.46 4.58
CA THR A 169 -3.80 4.63 3.72
C THR A 169 -4.29 3.19 3.59
N ILE A 170 -4.91 2.63 4.64
CA ILE A 170 -5.28 1.20 4.69
C ILE A 170 -6.72 1.01 5.17
N GLY A 171 -7.01 1.42 6.40
CA GLY A 171 -8.26 1.06 7.06
C GLY A 171 -9.52 1.53 6.34
N ARG A 172 -9.52 2.75 5.80
CA ARG A 172 -10.65 3.29 5.05
C ARG A 172 -10.82 2.71 3.65
N PRO A 173 -9.76 2.60 2.81
CA PRO A 173 -9.91 2.07 1.47
C PRO A 173 -10.03 0.53 1.42
N MET A 174 -9.53 -0.19 2.42
CA MET A 174 -9.55 -1.66 2.43
C MET A 174 -10.97 -2.25 2.29
N PRO A 175 -11.99 -1.81 3.08
CA PRO A 175 -13.36 -2.28 2.91
C PRO A 175 -13.93 -2.00 1.52
N LEU A 176 -13.58 -0.86 0.92
CA LEU A 176 -14.07 -0.51 -0.42
C LEU A 176 -13.55 -1.48 -1.50
N ILE A 177 -12.28 -1.91 -1.39
CA ILE A 177 -11.73 -2.91 -2.32
C ILE A 177 -12.36 -4.28 -2.06
N LEU A 178 -12.42 -4.73 -0.80
CA LEU A 178 -12.92 -6.05 -0.43
C LEU A 178 -14.40 -6.27 -0.79
N THR A 179 -15.21 -5.21 -0.80
CA THR A 179 -16.64 -5.30 -1.12
C THR A 179 -16.95 -5.17 -2.60
N ARG A 180 -15.94 -4.97 -3.48
CA ARG A 180 -16.16 -5.03 -4.93
C ARG A 180 -16.65 -6.43 -5.34
N ARG A 181 -17.39 -6.50 -6.44
CA ARG A 181 -17.89 -7.79 -6.97
C ARG A 181 -16.78 -8.79 -7.31
N SER A 182 -15.58 -8.30 -7.59
CA SER A 182 -14.39 -9.12 -7.88
C SER A 182 -13.80 -9.79 -6.64
N GLU A 183 -13.94 -9.18 -5.47
CA GLU A 183 -13.52 -9.71 -4.16
C GLU A 183 -14.70 -10.32 -3.40
N ASN A 184 -15.85 -9.66 -3.40
CA ASN A 184 -17.14 -10.13 -2.90
C ASN A 184 -17.12 -10.59 -1.44
N ALA A 185 -16.38 -9.91 -0.57
CA ALA A 185 -16.30 -10.21 0.85
C ALA A 185 -17.33 -9.41 1.66
N THR A 186 -17.70 -9.91 2.84
CA THR A 186 -18.37 -9.15 3.89
C THR A 186 -17.33 -8.51 4.78
N VAL A 187 -17.45 -7.21 5.08
CA VAL A 187 -16.40 -6.51 5.83
C VAL A 187 -16.94 -5.82 7.08
N THR A 188 -16.32 -6.12 8.21
CA THR A 188 -16.49 -5.38 9.46
C THR A 188 -15.26 -4.52 9.72
N GLN A 189 -15.44 -3.19 9.78
CA GLN A 189 -14.36 -2.28 10.14
C GLN A 189 -14.38 -1.95 11.63
N CYS A 190 -13.31 -2.31 12.34
CA CYS A 190 -13.12 -2.06 13.77
C CYS A 190 -12.12 -0.92 14.03
N HIS A 191 -12.31 -0.20 15.12
CA HIS A 191 -11.46 0.92 15.52
C HIS A 191 -11.53 1.15 17.04
N THR A 192 -10.90 2.19 17.56
CA THR A 192 -10.85 2.51 19.00
C THR A 192 -12.22 2.69 19.68
N GLY A 193 -13.30 2.91 18.93
CA GLY A 193 -14.67 2.97 19.45
C GLY A 193 -15.44 1.65 19.37
N THR A 194 -14.83 0.57 18.87
CA THR A 194 -15.45 -0.76 18.81
C THR A 194 -15.56 -1.35 20.21
N ARG A 195 -16.75 -1.80 20.61
CA ARG A 195 -17.01 -2.23 21.99
C ARG A 195 -16.37 -3.57 22.35
N ASP A 196 -16.48 -4.55 21.46
CA ASP A 196 -15.93 -5.90 21.67
C ASP A 196 -15.19 -6.33 20.41
N LEU A 197 -13.92 -5.92 20.31
CA LEU A 197 -13.07 -6.27 19.17
C LEU A 197 -12.92 -7.80 19.05
N SER A 198 -12.75 -8.49 20.16
CA SER A 198 -12.54 -9.93 20.19
C SER A 198 -13.73 -10.71 19.62
N ALA A 199 -14.97 -10.26 19.85
CA ALA A 199 -16.15 -10.91 19.26
C ALA A 199 -16.17 -10.81 17.74
N HIS A 200 -15.71 -9.69 17.15
CA HIS A 200 -15.59 -9.54 15.70
C HIS A 200 -14.48 -10.43 15.16
N LEU A 201 -13.30 -10.43 15.78
CA LEU A 201 -12.13 -11.19 15.34
C LEU A 201 -12.39 -12.70 15.34
N ARG A 202 -13.06 -13.24 16.36
CA ARG A 202 -13.37 -14.69 16.46
C ARG A 202 -14.26 -15.22 15.34
N ASN A 203 -14.98 -14.35 14.64
CA ASN A 203 -15.84 -14.74 13.52
C ASN A 203 -15.17 -14.51 12.15
N ALA A 204 -14.00 -13.87 12.12
CA ALA A 204 -13.35 -13.49 10.87
C ALA A 204 -12.63 -14.67 10.20
N ASP A 205 -12.84 -14.84 8.90
CA ASP A 205 -12.04 -15.71 8.02
C ASP A 205 -10.72 -15.03 7.65
N ILE A 206 -10.75 -13.70 7.54
CA ILE A 206 -9.58 -12.87 7.23
C ILE A 206 -9.51 -11.70 8.21
N ILE A 207 -8.35 -11.46 8.79
CA ILE A 207 -8.07 -10.32 9.66
C ILE A 207 -6.99 -9.45 9.03
N VAL A 208 -7.28 -8.16 8.84
CA VAL A 208 -6.32 -7.15 8.40
C VAL A 208 -6.02 -6.21 9.58
N ALA A 209 -4.90 -6.41 10.24
CA ALA A 209 -4.49 -5.63 11.41
C ALA A 209 -3.68 -4.40 10.96
N ALA A 210 -4.28 -3.20 11.10
CA ALA A 210 -3.74 -1.93 10.62
C ALA A 210 -4.01 -0.78 11.63
N ALA A 211 -3.86 -1.07 12.93
CA ALA A 211 -4.11 -0.12 14.01
C ALA A 211 -2.84 0.62 14.48
N GLY A 212 -1.65 0.08 14.22
CA GLY A 212 -0.39 0.59 14.73
C GLY A 212 -0.24 0.40 16.26
N VAL A 213 -0.83 -0.66 16.79
CA VAL A 213 -0.78 -1.01 18.22
C VAL A 213 -0.13 -2.38 18.38
N PRO A 214 1.07 -2.46 18.97
CA PRO A 214 1.79 -3.73 19.09
C PRO A 214 0.98 -4.81 19.76
N HIS A 215 0.94 -6.01 19.14
CA HIS A 215 0.34 -7.22 19.67
C HIS A 215 -1.14 -7.07 20.09
N LEU A 216 -1.87 -6.19 19.39
CA LEU A 216 -3.31 -5.97 19.61
C LEU A 216 -4.13 -7.23 19.33
N ILE A 217 -3.77 -7.98 18.28
CA ILE A 217 -4.45 -9.22 17.90
C ILE A 217 -3.78 -10.37 18.61
N LYS A 218 -4.52 -11.05 19.47
CA LYS A 218 -4.01 -12.15 20.32
C LYS A 218 -4.50 -13.51 19.82
N PRO A 219 -3.82 -14.62 20.20
CA PRO A 219 -4.23 -15.98 19.78
C PRO A 219 -5.68 -16.32 20.13
N GLU A 220 -6.16 -15.94 21.30
CA GLU A 220 -7.52 -16.20 21.79
C GLU A 220 -8.61 -15.44 21.03
N ASP A 221 -8.22 -14.45 20.25
CA ASP A 221 -9.13 -13.63 19.45
C ASP A 221 -9.26 -14.13 18.00
N VAL A 222 -8.42 -15.07 17.58
CA VAL A 222 -8.36 -15.51 16.18
C VAL A 222 -9.13 -16.81 15.99
N LYS A 223 -10.02 -16.83 14.99
CA LYS A 223 -10.69 -18.04 14.53
C LYS A 223 -9.65 -19.05 14.04
N PRO A 224 -9.66 -20.31 14.51
CA PRO A 224 -8.76 -21.33 13.99
C PRO A 224 -8.83 -21.45 12.48
N GLY A 225 -7.69 -21.39 11.81
CA GLY A 225 -7.60 -21.46 10.35
C GLY A 225 -7.78 -20.12 9.61
N ALA A 226 -8.05 -19.00 10.31
CA ALA A 226 -8.16 -17.69 9.68
C ALA A 226 -6.85 -17.23 9.02
N ALA A 227 -6.96 -16.35 8.02
CA ALA A 227 -5.82 -15.66 7.45
C ALA A 227 -5.59 -14.31 8.17
N VAL A 228 -4.39 -14.08 8.68
CA VAL A 228 -4.06 -12.88 9.45
C VAL A 228 -2.95 -12.09 8.77
N LEU A 229 -3.28 -10.85 8.39
CA LEU A 229 -2.34 -9.92 7.76
C LEU A 229 -1.93 -8.83 8.75
N ASP A 230 -0.67 -8.85 9.11
CA ASP A 230 -0.05 -7.86 9.99
C ASP A 230 0.48 -6.68 9.15
N VAL A 231 -0.25 -5.58 9.15
CA VAL A 231 0.04 -4.38 8.36
C VAL A 231 0.52 -3.23 9.23
N GLY A 232 0.13 -3.22 10.50
CA GLY A 232 0.52 -2.19 11.45
C GLY A 232 2.03 -2.18 11.68
N VAL A 233 2.60 -0.99 11.83
CA VAL A 233 4.02 -0.80 12.11
C VAL A 233 4.18 0.12 13.31
N SER A 234 4.77 -0.43 14.35
CA SER A 234 5.23 0.29 15.53
C SER A 234 6.72 0.05 15.74
N ARG A 235 7.35 0.81 16.61
CA ARG A 235 8.76 0.60 16.98
C ARG A 235 8.89 0.54 18.49
N ASN A 236 9.68 -0.39 18.98
CA ASN A 236 10.07 -0.41 20.39
C ASN A 236 11.21 0.61 20.66
N ALA A 237 11.64 0.69 21.92
CA ALA A 237 12.70 1.62 22.34
C ALA A 237 14.03 1.37 21.61
N GLU A 238 14.27 0.13 21.18
CA GLU A 238 15.48 -0.29 20.43
C GLU A 238 15.34 -0.05 18.92
N GLY A 239 14.21 0.53 18.46
CA GLY A 239 13.94 0.83 17.04
C GLY A 239 13.52 -0.39 16.20
N GLN A 240 13.29 -1.56 16.83
CA GLN A 240 12.82 -2.75 16.14
C GLN A 240 11.34 -2.59 15.74
N ILE A 241 11.00 -3.11 14.58
CA ILE A 241 9.61 -3.11 14.09
C ILE A 241 8.79 -4.12 14.90
N LEU A 242 7.66 -3.65 15.42
CA LEU A 242 6.63 -4.46 16.03
C LEU A 242 5.36 -4.37 15.18
N GLY A 243 4.77 -5.52 14.89
CA GLY A 243 3.47 -5.63 14.24
C GLY A 243 2.31 -5.53 15.25
N ASP A 244 1.11 -5.42 14.72
CA ASP A 244 -0.14 -5.43 15.49
C ASP A 244 -0.53 -6.84 15.95
N VAL A 245 0.08 -7.89 15.37
CA VAL A 245 -0.27 -9.29 15.63
C VAL A 245 0.71 -9.91 16.63
N HIS A 246 0.17 -10.53 17.67
CA HIS A 246 0.98 -11.25 18.66
C HIS A 246 1.60 -12.50 18.02
N PRO A 247 2.89 -12.83 18.25
CA PRO A 247 3.57 -13.97 17.63
C PRO A 247 2.85 -15.33 17.80
N GLY A 248 2.20 -15.56 18.94
CA GLY A 248 1.43 -16.78 19.22
C GLY A 248 0.24 -17.00 18.28
N VAL A 249 -0.20 -16.01 17.51
CA VAL A 249 -1.26 -16.14 16.50
C VAL A 249 -0.88 -17.17 15.43
N ALA A 250 0.41 -17.34 15.16
CA ALA A 250 0.89 -18.34 14.20
C ALA A 250 0.55 -19.80 14.57
N GLU A 251 0.19 -20.07 15.83
CA GLU A 251 -0.21 -21.41 16.29
C GLU A 251 -1.69 -21.71 16.02
N VAL A 252 -2.52 -20.65 15.81
CA VAL A 252 -3.97 -20.72 15.64
C VAL A 252 -4.41 -20.44 14.20
N ALA A 253 -3.80 -19.45 13.57
CA ALA A 253 -4.11 -19.04 12.22
C ALA A 253 -3.79 -20.13 11.18
N GLY A 254 -4.52 -20.13 10.05
CA GLY A 254 -4.20 -20.94 8.87
C GLY A 254 -3.10 -20.30 8.02
N TRP A 255 -3.15 -18.98 7.91
CA TRP A 255 -2.16 -18.16 7.19
C TRP A 255 -1.77 -16.94 8.01
N ILE A 256 -0.51 -16.54 7.93
CA ILE A 256 -0.02 -15.33 8.60
C ILE A 256 0.99 -14.58 7.72
N SER A 257 0.85 -13.26 7.61
CA SER A 257 1.89 -12.44 7.01
C SER A 257 2.97 -12.08 8.03
N PRO A 258 4.26 -12.30 7.74
CA PRO A 258 5.33 -11.85 8.63
C PRO A 258 5.44 -10.32 8.62
N ASN A 259 5.81 -9.74 9.75
CA ASN A 259 6.14 -8.32 9.85
C ASN A 259 7.50 -8.14 10.55
N PRO A 260 8.55 -7.76 9.81
CA PRO A 260 8.59 -7.37 8.38
C PRO A 260 8.61 -8.56 7.39
N GLY A 261 8.21 -8.28 6.13
CA GLY A 261 8.39 -9.23 5.03
C GLY A 261 7.10 -9.72 4.35
N GLY A 262 5.94 -9.42 4.96
CA GLY A 262 4.61 -9.69 4.40
C GLY A 262 4.11 -8.53 3.52
N VAL A 263 3.27 -7.66 4.08
CA VAL A 263 2.57 -6.61 3.32
C VAL A 263 3.49 -5.49 2.83
N GLY A 264 4.53 -5.10 3.58
CA GLY A 264 5.42 -3.99 3.17
C GLY A 264 6.06 -4.13 1.79
N PRO A 265 6.66 -5.28 1.42
CA PRO A 265 7.14 -5.54 0.06
C PRO A 265 6.05 -5.43 -1.00
N MET A 266 4.82 -5.85 -0.68
CA MET A 266 3.67 -5.78 -1.58
C MET A 266 3.25 -4.35 -1.91
N THR A 267 3.24 -3.46 -0.90
CA THR A 267 2.96 -2.03 -1.10
C THR A 267 3.90 -1.43 -2.15
N ARG A 268 5.20 -1.72 -2.05
CA ARG A 268 6.19 -1.21 -3.01
C ARG A 268 6.00 -1.80 -4.41
N ALA A 269 5.67 -3.09 -4.50
CA ALA A 269 5.39 -3.72 -5.79
C ALA A 269 4.14 -3.11 -6.46
N GLN A 270 3.07 -2.87 -5.69
CA GLN A 270 1.85 -2.26 -6.21
C GLN A 270 2.04 -0.80 -6.67
N LEU A 271 2.94 -0.06 -6.02
CA LEU A 271 3.33 1.27 -6.50
C LEU A 271 3.89 1.21 -7.93
N LEU A 272 4.75 0.24 -8.22
CA LEU A 272 5.30 0.06 -9.58
C LEU A 272 4.22 -0.43 -10.55
N VAL A 273 3.30 -1.29 -10.11
CA VAL A 273 2.16 -1.73 -10.93
C VAL A 273 1.34 -0.52 -11.36
N ASN A 274 0.96 0.36 -10.43
CA ASN A 274 0.17 1.55 -10.75
C ASN A 274 0.86 2.44 -11.80
N VAL A 275 2.18 2.63 -11.70
CA VAL A 275 2.96 3.42 -12.68
C VAL A 275 3.00 2.73 -14.05
N VAL A 276 3.26 1.41 -14.10
CA VAL A 276 3.31 0.67 -15.37
C VAL A 276 1.93 0.65 -16.04
N GLU A 277 0.86 0.40 -15.29
CA GLU A 277 -0.50 0.43 -15.82
C GLU A 277 -0.92 1.83 -16.32
N ALA A 278 -0.45 2.91 -15.65
CA ALA A 278 -0.66 4.27 -16.14
C ALA A 278 0.03 4.50 -17.49
N ALA A 279 1.27 4.01 -17.64
CA ALA A 279 2.00 4.09 -18.92
C ALA A 279 1.33 3.26 -20.02
N GLU A 280 0.83 2.06 -19.70
CA GLU A 280 0.11 1.20 -20.64
C GLU A 280 -1.20 1.84 -21.12
N ARG A 281 -1.96 2.47 -20.19
CA ARG A 281 -3.18 3.20 -20.56
C ARG A 281 -2.87 4.39 -21.47
N ALA A 282 -1.81 5.15 -21.17
CA ALA A 282 -1.39 6.27 -22.02
C ALA A 282 -0.94 5.79 -23.40
N ALA A 283 -0.16 4.71 -23.47
CA ALA A 283 0.30 4.13 -24.74
C ALA A 283 -0.84 3.53 -25.60
N ALA A 284 -1.93 3.08 -24.98
CA ALA A 284 -3.09 2.55 -25.70
C ALA A 284 -4.01 3.65 -26.24
N ALA A 285 -3.85 4.89 -25.81
CA ALA A 285 -4.62 6.06 -26.26
C ALA A 285 -3.94 6.82 -27.40
N LEU A 286 -2.71 6.45 -27.77
CA LEU A 286 -1.95 6.96 -28.92
C LEU A 286 -2.24 6.13 -30.17
#